data_abc161f28b96db07cb896f01f5e0527a
#
_entry.id   abc161f28b96db07cb896f01f5e0527a
#
_cell.length_a   1.000
_cell.length_b   1.000
_cell.length_c   1.000
_cell.angle_alpha   90.00
_cell.angle_beta   90.00
_cell.angle_gamma   90.00
#
_symmetry.space_group_name_H-M   'P 1'
#
loop_
_entity.id
_entity.type
_entity.pdbx_description
1 polymer ?
#
loop_
_entity_poly.entity_id
_entity_poly.type
_entity_poly.pdbx_seq_one_letter_code
_entity_poly.pdbx_strand_id
1 'polypeptide(L)'
;AKVIRELDPKSSNPLTAVSFGKGLPRALAAPGVIATSVDNLDNYGLMTSIEDNTQRMANLEVFSRMYTPADEWMGGRHESGVVMNYLANTGSGVLQGADMLKDVPSRYKSSVEYADNSIAKALRDVVRVHTAGLGTRVFYTQHGGYDHHAQEMPAHDRLMGELSQGIKDFLADLEEHDASDEIVILVFSEFGRRMKDNGSGTDHGSGGGAFIIGNRVNGGLYSEYPSIDPTEWLNGEDMKHTFDYRGVYGTLLEQHLGLDPSEIVLGNFEQLSPFK
;
A
#
# COMPACT_ATOMS: atom_id res chain seq x y z
N ALA A 1 1.24 9.27 -0.60
CA ALA A 1 0.50 10.47 -0.13
C ALA A 1 0.11 11.43 -1.26
N LYS A 2 1.04 11.83 -2.17
CA LYS A 2 0.70 12.73 -3.30
C LYS A 2 -0.41 12.16 -4.20
N VAL A 3 -0.33 10.88 -4.55
CA VAL A 3 -1.37 10.17 -5.33
C VAL A 3 -2.74 10.27 -4.67
N ILE A 4 -2.82 10.08 -3.35
CA ILE A 4 -4.07 10.15 -2.60
C ILE A 4 -4.67 11.57 -2.70
N ARG A 5 -3.83 12.60 -2.63
CA ARG A 5 -4.27 13.99 -2.76
C ARG A 5 -4.87 14.29 -4.14
N GLU A 6 -4.32 13.71 -5.21
CA GLU A 6 -4.89 13.86 -6.56
C GLU A 6 -6.19 13.07 -6.73
N LEU A 7 -6.28 11.88 -6.13
CA LEU A 7 -7.48 11.04 -6.21
C LEU A 7 -8.65 11.56 -5.36
N ASP A 8 -8.34 12.17 -4.20
CA ASP A 8 -9.33 12.75 -3.28
C ASP A 8 -8.81 14.08 -2.70
N PRO A 9 -8.86 15.17 -3.49
CA PRO A 9 -8.34 16.48 -3.08
C PRO A 9 -8.99 17.06 -1.83
N LYS A 10 -10.21 16.63 -1.52
CA LYS A 10 -10.97 17.08 -0.35
C LYS A 10 -10.78 16.19 0.86
N SER A 11 -10.06 15.09 0.73
CA SER A 11 -9.92 14.05 1.77
C SER A 11 -11.29 13.63 2.33
N SER A 12 -12.25 13.43 1.42
CA SER A 12 -13.65 13.14 1.75
C SER A 12 -13.89 11.67 2.07
N ASN A 13 -13.03 10.78 1.58
CA ASN A 13 -13.11 9.35 1.84
C ASN A 13 -11.85 8.85 2.57
N PRO A 14 -11.93 8.50 3.86
CA PRO A 14 -10.79 8.01 4.62
C PRO A 14 -10.26 6.67 4.10
N LEU A 15 -11.01 5.99 3.24
CA LEU A 15 -10.65 4.73 2.61
C LEU A 15 -10.12 4.87 1.18
N THR A 16 -9.88 6.09 0.68
CA THR A 16 -9.24 6.30 -0.63
C THR A 16 -7.93 5.53 -0.75
N ALA A 17 -7.19 5.45 0.37
CA ALA A 17 -6.03 4.57 0.50
C ALA A 17 -6.10 3.75 1.79
N VAL A 18 -5.86 2.45 1.68
CA VAL A 18 -5.85 1.52 2.80
C VAL A 18 -4.54 0.74 2.83
N SER A 19 -3.91 0.72 4.00
CA SER A 19 -2.73 -0.11 4.27
C SER A 19 -3.10 -1.28 5.17
N PHE A 20 -2.74 -2.49 4.78
CA PHE A 20 -2.87 -3.66 5.64
C PHE A 20 -1.56 -3.97 6.33
N GLY A 21 -1.55 -3.85 7.67
CA GLY A 21 -0.39 -4.03 8.53
C GLY A 21 -0.35 -3.06 9.70
N LYS A 22 0.66 -3.21 10.56
CA LYS A 22 0.81 -2.36 11.75
C LYS A 22 1.34 -0.99 11.39
N GLY A 23 0.53 0.03 11.65
CA GLY A 23 0.88 1.43 11.44
C GLY A 23 0.80 1.90 9.99
N LEU A 24 0.69 3.20 9.81
CA LEU A 24 0.61 3.82 8.49
C LEU A 24 2.01 3.96 7.88
N PRO A 25 2.26 3.39 6.68
CA PRO A 25 3.52 3.57 5.99
C PRO A 25 3.82 5.05 5.70
N ARG A 26 5.08 5.44 5.84
CA ARG A 26 5.51 6.82 5.57
C ARG A 26 5.15 7.29 4.15
N ALA A 27 5.11 6.38 3.18
CA ALA A 27 4.70 6.66 1.81
C ALA A 27 3.25 7.16 1.70
N LEU A 28 2.38 6.79 2.63
CA LEU A 28 0.97 7.21 2.67
C LEU A 28 0.74 8.41 3.60
N ALA A 29 1.72 8.79 4.43
CA ALA A 29 1.59 9.87 5.40
C ALA A 29 2.02 11.22 4.81
N ALA A 30 1.13 12.21 4.81
CA ALA A 30 1.44 13.61 4.51
C ALA A 30 0.40 14.53 5.15
N PRO A 31 0.76 15.80 5.43
CA PRO A 31 -0.21 16.78 5.93
C PRO A 31 -1.41 16.93 5.01
N GLY A 32 -2.62 16.87 5.56
CA GLY A 32 -3.87 17.02 4.82
C GLY A 32 -4.25 15.81 3.94
N VAL A 33 -3.61 14.66 4.13
CA VAL A 33 -3.97 13.40 3.47
C VAL A 33 -4.46 12.42 4.54
N ILE A 34 -5.63 11.85 4.32
CA ILE A 34 -6.18 10.79 5.17
C ILE A 34 -5.95 9.45 4.45
N ALA A 35 -5.35 8.50 5.15
CA ALA A 35 -5.21 7.12 4.74
C ALA A 35 -5.43 6.22 5.96
N THR A 36 -6.06 5.08 5.75
CA THR A 36 -6.42 4.17 6.82
C THR A 36 -5.42 3.02 6.91
N SER A 37 -4.98 2.69 8.12
CA SER A 37 -4.16 1.51 8.40
C SER A 37 -4.99 0.48 9.17
N VAL A 38 -5.02 -0.75 8.69
CA VAL A 38 -5.81 -1.87 9.22
C VAL A 38 -4.86 -3.01 9.56
N ASP A 39 -4.69 -3.32 10.85
CA ASP A 39 -3.87 -4.48 11.28
C ASP A 39 -4.66 -5.78 11.17
N ASN A 40 -5.94 -5.75 11.53
CA ASN A 40 -6.85 -6.88 11.45
C ASN A 40 -8.25 -6.40 11.06
N LEU A 41 -8.69 -6.76 9.85
CA LEU A 41 -9.99 -6.33 9.33
C LEU A 41 -11.18 -6.95 10.10
N ASP A 42 -11.01 -8.16 10.62
CA ASP A 42 -12.09 -8.86 11.36
C ASP A 42 -12.40 -8.20 12.72
N ASN A 43 -11.45 -7.46 13.28
CA ASN A 43 -11.57 -6.73 14.54
C ASN A 43 -11.27 -5.23 14.38
N TYR A 44 -11.43 -4.69 13.17
CA TYR A 44 -11.15 -3.28 12.94
C TYR A 44 -12.20 -2.39 13.59
N GLY A 45 -11.74 -1.37 14.30
CA GLY A 45 -12.59 -0.37 14.94
C GLY A 45 -12.01 0.15 16.24
N LEU A 46 -12.60 1.22 16.77
CA LEU A 46 -12.22 1.80 18.05
C LEU A 46 -12.94 1.08 19.19
N MET A 47 -12.21 0.88 20.30
CA MET A 47 -12.78 0.31 21.53
C MET A 47 -13.48 -1.04 21.35
N THR A 48 -12.99 -1.85 20.41
CA THR A 48 -13.54 -3.20 20.13
C THR A 48 -13.43 -4.16 21.31
N SER A 49 -12.57 -3.86 22.29
CA SER A 49 -12.46 -4.63 23.54
C SER A 49 -13.62 -4.39 24.51
N ILE A 50 -14.48 -3.39 24.27
CA ILE A 50 -15.67 -3.13 25.08
C ILE A 50 -16.81 -3.94 24.50
N GLU A 51 -17.19 -5.03 25.18
CA GLU A 51 -18.25 -5.96 24.75
C GLU A 51 -19.65 -5.33 24.83
N ASP A 52 -19.89 -4.49 25.85
CA ASP A 52 -21.17 -3.76 25.99
C ASP A 52 -21.27 -2.68 24.92
N ASN A 53 -22.18 -2.88 23.98
CA ASN A 53 -22.37 -1.97 22.85
C ASN A 53 -22.85 -0.58 23.29
N THR A 54 -23.67 -0.48 24.36
CA THR A 54 -24.17 0.79 24.88
C THR A 54 -23.01 1.61 25.46
N GLN A 55 -22.17 0.96 26.26
CA GLN A 55 -20.99 1.59 26.85
C GLN A 55 -19.98 1.97 25.76
N ARG A 56 -19.77 1.10 24.76
CA ARG A 56 -18.90 1.40 23.62
C ARG A 56 -19.39 2.61 22.85
N MET A 57 -20.67 2.70 22.53
CA MET A 57 -21.25 3.83 21.79
C MET A 57 -21.14 5.13 22.57
N ALA A 58 -21.40 5.11 23.90
CA ALA A 58 -21.24 6.28 24.76
C ALA A 58 -19.77 6.78 24.78
N ASN A 59 -18.80 5.86 24.84
CA ASN A 59 -17.39 6.20 24.80
C ASN A 59 -16.95 6.74 23.43
N LEU A 60 -17.47 6.18 22.33
CA LEU A 60 -17.23 6.70 20.99
C LEU A 60 -17.81 8.10 20.79
N GLU A 61 -18.98 8.38 21.37
CA GLU A 61 -19.56 9.73 21.35
C GLU A 61 -18.68 10.75 22.09
N VAL A 62 -18.20 10.39 23.29
CA VAL A 62 -17.25 11.24 24.03
C VAL A 62 -15.96 11.43 23.22
N PHE A 63 -15.42 10.37 22.65
CA PHE A 63 -14.23 10.44 21.80
C PHE A 63 -14.45 11.36 20.58
N SER A 64 -15.58 11.22 19.88
CA SER A 64 -15.93 12.08 18.76
C SER A 64 -16.00 13.56 19.15
N ARG A 65 -16.59 13.87 20.30
CA ARG A 65 -16.66 15.26 20.83
C ARG A 65 -15.27 15.84 21.13
N MET A 66 -14.30 15.03 21.55
CA MET A 66 -12.93 15.49 21.78
C MET A 66 -12.22 15.91 20.47
N TYR A 67 -12.67 15.40 19.35
CA TYR A 67 -12.13 15.71 18.02
C TYR A 67 -13.02 16.65 17.19
N THR A 68 -14.06 17.22 17.80
CA THR A 68 -14.84 18.28 17.14
C THR A 68 -13.99 19.56 17.04
N PRO A 69 -13.89 20.19 15.86
CA PRO A 69 -13.08 21.39 15.70
C PRO A 69 -13.44 22.46 16.71
N ALA A 70 -12.43 23.07 17.31
CA ALA A 70 -12.61 24.07 18.37
C ALA A 70 -13.32 25.35 17.91
N ASP A 71 -13.51 25.54 16.61
CA ASP A 71 -14.21 26.70 16.03
C ASP A 71 -15.69 26.79 16.45
N GLU A 72 -16.28 25.69 16.87
CA GLU A 72 -17.62 25.67 17.48
C GLU A 72 -17.62 26.04 18.99
N TRP A 73 -16.43 25.98 19.66
CA TRP A 73 -16.33 26.11 21.08
C TRP A 73 -15.61 27.37 21.58
N MET A 74 -14.67 27.92 20.81
CA MET A 74 -13.88 29.10 21.20
C MET A 74 -13.61 30.01 20.00
N GLY A 75 -14.25 31.13 19.94
CA GLY A 75 -14.06 32.19 18.93
C GLY A 75 -12.70 32.87 18.98
N GLY A 76 -11.61 32.16 18.91
CA GLY A 76 -10.24 32.69 18.95
C GLY A 76 -9.31 31.98 17.99
N ARG A 77 -8.73 32.73 17.01
CA ARG A 77 -7.66 32.29 16.13
C ARG A 77 -6.36 32.14 16.95
N HIS A 78 -5.99 30.91 17.29
CA HIS A 78 -4.65 30.60 17.81
C HIS A 78 -3.98 29.57 16.92
N GLU A 79 -2.64 29.60 16.79
CA GLU A 79 -1.82 28.61 16.09
C GLU A 79 -2.08 27.17 16.59
N SER A 80 -2.56 27.01 17.81
CA SER A 80 -3.09 25.74 18.35
C SER A 80 -4.25 25.17 17.54
N GLY A 81 -4.99 25.97 16.77
CA GLY A 81 -6.08 25.52 15.92
C GLY A 81 -5.64 24.60 14.79
N VAL A 82 -4.45 24.78 14.20
CA VAL A 82 -3.98 23.94 13.09
C VAL A 82 -3.74 22.50 13.55
N VAL A 83 -3.09 22.31 14.69
CA VAL A 83 -2.83 20.99 15.26
C VAL A 83 -4.13 20.33 15.71
N MET A 84 -4.99 21.06 16.40
CA MET A 84 -6.28 20.55 16.86
C MET A 84 -7.21 20.19 15.69
N ASN A 85 -7.25 21.00 14.63
CA ASN A 85 -8.01 20.70 13.43
C ASN A 85 -7.45 19.46 12.70
N TYR A 86 -6.13 19.30 12.65
CA TYR A 86 -5.51 18.11 12.09
C TYR A 86 -5.89 16.85 12.89
N LEU A 87 -5.82 16.91 14.22
CA LEU A 87 -6.20 15.81 15.10
C LEU A 87 -7.71 15.51 14.99
N ALA A 88 -8.55 16.52 14.94
CA ALA A 88 -9.99 16.40 14.77
C ALA A 88 -10.35 15.70 13.46
N ASN A 89 -9.77 16.15 12.34
CA ASN A 89 -10.01 15.55 11.03
C ASN A 89 -9.51 14.11 10.97
N THR A 90 -8.34 13.84 11.56
CA THR A 90 -7.78 12.48 11.61
C THR A 90 -8.66 11.55 12.46
N GLY A 91 -9.08 12.01 13.66
CA GLY A 91 -9.95 11.25 14.54
C GLY A 91 -11.33 10.96 13.92
N SER A 92 -11.93 11.96 13.27
CA SER A 92 -13.18 11.81 12.54
C SER A 92 -13.04 10.83 11.37
N GLY A 93 -11.95 10.93 10.60
CA GLY A 93 -11.64 10.00 9.51
C GLY A 93 -11.47 8.56 9.99
N VAL A 94 -10.82 8.35 11.15
CA VAL A 94 -10.68 7.00 11.74
C VAL A 94 -12.04 6.43 12.14
N LEU A 95 -12.92 7.23 12.76
CA LEU A 95 -14.28 6.81 13.13
C LEU A 95 -15.08 6.43 11.88
N GLN A 96 -15.10 7.29 10.88
CA GLN A 96 -15.81 7.06 9.63
C GLN A 96 -15.27 5.82 8.91
N GLY A 97 -13.95 5.66 8.80
CA GLY A 97 -13.32 4.49 8.19
C GLY A 97 -13.66 3.20 8.93
N ALA A 98 -13.69 3.24 10.27
CA ALA A 98 -14.08 2.08 11.09
C ALA A 98 -15.54 1.67 10.85
N ASP A 99 -16.46 2.62 10.76
CA ASP A 99 -17.86 2.34 10.47
C ASP A 99 -18.06 1.77 9.06
N MET A 100 -17.35 2.30 8.06
CA MET A 100 -17.40 1.81 6.68
C MET A 100 -16.86 0.37 6.55
N LEU A 101 -15.82 0.02 7.33
CA LEU A 101 -15.19 -1.31 7.28
C LEU A 101 -15.89 -2.36 8.12
N LYS A 102 -16.75 -1.96 9.05
CA LYS A 102 -17.37 -2.84 10.06
C LYS A 102 -18.03 -4.09 9.47
N ASP A 103 -18.77 -3.95 8.39
CA ASP A 103 -19.57 -5.02 7.80
C ASP A 103 -18.85 -5.75 6.65
N VAL A 104 -17.66 -5.30 6.25
CA VAL A 104 -16.90 -5.88 5.15
C VAL A 104 -16.62 -7.37 5.35
N PRO A 105 -16.16 -7.84 6.55
CA PRO A 105 -15.87 -9.24 6.75
C PRO A 105 -17.10 -10.14 6.55
N SER A 106 -18.29 -9.67 6.95
CA SER A 106 -19.52 -10.47 6.88
C SER A 106 -20.11 -10.57 5.47
N ARG A 107 -19.78 -9.63 4.59
CA ARG A 107 -20.28 -9.59 3.20
C ARG A 107 -19.44 -10.41 2.24
N TYR A 108 -18.16 -10.57 2.56
CA TYR A 108 -17.23 -11.30 1.71
C TYR A 108 -17.41 -12.82 1.82
N LYS A 109 -17.42 -13.47 0.67
CA LYS A 109 -17.41 -14.94 0.55
C LYS A 109 -16.53 -15.31 -0.62
N SER A 110 -15.63 -16.24 -0.43
CA SER A 110 -14.79 -16.78 -1.50
C SER A 110 -14.53 -18.27 -1.29
N SER A 111 -14.37 -18.99 -2.38
CA SER A 111 -13.95 -20.39 -2.37
C SER A 111 -12.43 -20.53 -2.31
N VAL A 112 -11.67 -19.43 -2.46
CA VAL A 112 -10.21 -19.43 -2.46
C VAL A 112 -9.67 -19.56 -1.04
N GLU A 113 -8.88 -20.59 -0.83
CA GLU A 113 -8.16 -20.82 0.44
C GLU A 113 -6.79 -20.15 0.38
N TYR A 114 -6.64 -19.05 1.11
CA TYR A 114 -5.37 -18.36 1.24
C TYR A 114 -4.44 -19.07 2.22
N ALA A 115 -3.13 -19.06 1.92
CA ALA A 115 -2.11 -19.58 2.82
C ALA A 115 -2.10 -18.83 4.17
N ASP A 116 -1.70 -19.52 5.24
CA ASP A 116 -1.62 -18.94 6.60
C ASP A 116 -0.30 -18.18 6.79
N ASN A 117 -0.13 -17.08 6.07
CA ASN A 117 0.97 -16.14 6.25
C ASN A 117 0.48 -14.68 6.15
N SER A 118 1.33 -13.73 6.51
CA SER A 118 0.94 -12.32 6.63
C SER A 118 0.56 -11.69 5.29
N ILE A 119 1.29 -11.99 4.21
CA ILE A 119 1.01 -11.39 2.91
C ILE A 119 -0.27 -11.96 2.29
N ALA A 120 -0.51 -13.25 2.41
CA ALA A 120 -1.73 -13.88 1.94
C ALA A 120 -2.97 -13.30 2.64
N LYS A 121 -2.91 -13.11 3.97
CA LYS A 121 -3.99 -12.45 4.75
C LYS A 121 -4.22 -11.00 4.29
N ALA A 122 -3.14 -10.23 4.10
CA ALA A 122 -3.25 -8.85 3.66
C ALA A 122 -3.86 -8.74 2.25
N LEU A 123 -3.46 -9.61 1.32
CA LEU A 123 -4.01 -9.65 -0.03
C LEU A 123 -5.49 -10.07 -0.03
N ARG A 124 -5.89 -11.05 0.79
CA ARG A 124 -7.31 -11.37 0.99
C ARG A 124 -8.11 -10.16 1.49
N ASP A 125 -7.56 -9.42 2.45
CA ASP A 125 -8.22 -8.23 2.98
C ASP A 125 -8.33 -7.10 1.94
N VAL A 126 -7.38 -7.00 0.98
CA VAL A 126 -7.51 -6.13 -0.20
C VAL A 126 -8.75 -6.51 -1.01
N VAL A 127 -8.94 -7.80 -1.35
CA VAL A 127 -10.14 -8.23 -2.10
C VAL A 127 -11.41 -7.93 -1.34
N ARG A 128 -11.44 -8.20 -0.03
CA ARG A 128 -12.60 -7.93 0.85
C ARG A 128 -13.02 -6.45 0.81
N VAL A 129 -12.07 -5.54 0.92
CA VAL A 129 -12.35 -4.10 0.90
C VAL A 129 -12.68 -3.61 -0.51
N HIS A 130 -11.99 -4.12 -1.53
CA HIS A 130 -12.24 -3.77 -2.92
C HIS A 130 -13.66 -4.14 -3.36
N THR A 131 -14.06 -5.39 -3.14
CA THR A 131 -15.38 -5.92 -3.51
C THR A 131 -16.53 -5.31 -2.70
N ALA A 132 -16.23 -4.73 -1.54
CA ALA A 132 -17.22 -3.97 -0.76
C ALA A 132 -17.60 -2.61 -1.41
N GLY A 133 -16.87 -2.15 -2.44
CA GLY A 133 -17.20 -0.95 -3.20
C GLY A 133 -17.08 0.35 -2.41
N LEU A 134 -16.12 0.44 -1.47
CA LEU A 134 -15.96 1.57 -0.55
C LEU A 134 -15.18 2.76 -1.16
N GLY A 135 -14.87 2.70 -2.46
CA GLY A 135 -14.16 3.77 -3.17
C GLY A 135 -12.64 3.78 -2.93
N THR A 136 -12.09 2.69 -2.41
CA THR A 136 -10.63 2.55 -2.23
C THR A 136 -9.94 2.46 -3.60
N ARG A 137 -8.93 3.29 -3.80
CA ARG A 137 -8.18 3.40 -5.05
C ARG A 137 -6.73 2.94 -4.92
N VAL A 138 -6.18 2.95 -3.70
CA VAL A 138 -4.80 2.57 -3.42
C VAL A 138 -4.78 1.62 -2.23
N PHE A 139 -4.21 0.45 -2.44
CA PHE A 139 -3.92 -0.50 -1.37
C PHE A 139 -2.41 -0.59 -1.16
N TYR A 140 -2.00 -0.77 0.08
CA TYR A 140 -0.61 -0.96 0.44
C TYR A 140 -0.48 -2.16 1.36
N THR A 141 0.36 -3.11 0.98
CA THR A 141 0.69 -4.29 1.78
C THR A 141 2.20 -4.41 1.93
N GLN A 142 2.66 -5.11 2.95
CA GLN A 142 4.08 -5.32 3.20
C GLN A 142 4.35 -6.81 3.42
N HIS A 143 5.44 -7.28 2.85
CA HIS A 143 6.00 -8.60 3.09
C HIS A 143 7.46 -8.42 3.47
N GLY A 144 7.78 -8.65 4.74
CA GLY A 144 9.12 -8.40 5.28
C GLY A 144 10.00 -9.63 5.26
N GLY A 145 11.25 -9.44 5.74
CA GLY A 145 12.20 -10.51 5.90
C GLY A 145 13.24 -10.64 4.78
N TYR A 146 13.28 -9.67 3.85
CA TYR A 146 14.20 -9.69 2.70
C TYR A 146 15.57 -9.03 2.98
N ASP A 147 15.72 -8.38 4.12
CA ASP A 147 16.96 -7.69 4.50
C ASP A 147 18.00 -8.68 5.07
N HIS A 148 18.40 -9.65 4.25
CA HIS A 148 19.44 -10.61 4.60
C HIS A 148 20.78 -10.11 4.08
N HIS A 149 21.84 -10.31 4.86
CA HIS A 149 23.22 -10.06 4.47
C HIS A 149 24.07 -11.34 4.51
N ALA A 150 23.47 -12.44 4.97
CA ALA A 150 24.10 -13.75 5.05
C ALA A 150 23.05 -14.86 4.94
N GLN A 151 23.44 -16.01 4.40
CA GLN A 151 22.57 -17.19 4.22
C GLN A 151 21.25 -16.86 3.49
N GLU A 152 21.33 -16.03 2.45
CA GLU A 152 20.15 -15.49 1.74
C GLU A 152 19.28 -16.56 1.10
N MET A 153 19.89 -17.53 0.41
CA MET A 153 19.19 -18.47 -0.48
C MET A 153 17.99 -19.17 0.17
N PRO A 154 18.12 -19.88 1.32
CA PRO A 154 16.97 -20.60 1.88
C PRO A 154 15.83 -19.68 2.33
N ALA A 155 16.17 -18.50 2.86
CA ALA A 155 15.18 -17.54 3.31
C ALA A 155 14.48 -16.87 2.14
N HIS A 156 15.23 -16.49 1.10
CA HIS A 156 14.72 -15.85 -0.11
C HIS A 156 13.73 -16.75 -0.86
N ASP A 157 14.10 -18.02 -1.09
CA ASP A 157 13.24 -19.00 -1.76
C ASP A 157 11.89 -19.15 -1.03
N ARG A 158 11.91 -19.24 0.30
CA ARG A 158 10.69 -19.33 1.12
C ARG A 158 9.84 -18.06 0.97
N LEU A 159 10.45 -16.89 1.11
CA LEU A 159 9.73 -15.60 1.02
C LEU A 159 9.14 -15.36 -0.37
N MET A 160 9.88 -15.68 -1.43
CA MET A 160 9.37 -15.60 -2.81
C MET A 160 8.24 -16.60 -3.03
N GLY A 161 8.32 -17.80 -2.43
CA GLY A 161 7.25 -18.78 -2.44
C GLY A 161 5.97 -18.28 -1.76
N GLU A 162 6.10 -17.69 -0.56
CA GLU A 162 4.97 -17.08 0.18
C GLU A 162 4.32 -15.94 -0.62
N LEU A 163 5.13 -15.05 -1.20
CA LEU A 163 4.65 -13.94 -2.03
C LEU A 163 3.95 -14.43 -3.29
N SER A 164 4.57 -15.35 -4.04
CA SER A 164 4.01 -15.89 -5.29
C SER A 164 2.69 -16.61 -5.05
N GLN A 165 2.61 -17.43 -4.00
CA GLN A 165 1.38 -18.13 -3.64
C GLN A 165 0.28 -17.14 -3.24
N GLY A 166 0.61 -16.14 -2.42
CA GLY A 166 -0.35 -15.11 -2.04
C GLY A 166 -0.89 -14.31 -3.22
N ILE A 167 -0.03 -13.95 -4.19
CA ILE A 167 -0.46 -13.28 -5.42
C ILE A 167 -1.32 -14.20 -6.29
N LYS A 168 -0.98 -15.48 -6.40
CA LYS A 168 -1.79 -16.46 -7.14
C LYS A 168 -3.19 -16.56 -6.56
N ASP A 169 -3.30 -16.72 -5.24
CA ASP A 169 -4.57 -16.82 -4.54
C ASP A 169 -5.39 -15.52 -4.71
N PHE A 170 -4.72 -14.37 -4.60
CA PHE A 170 -5.33 -13.06 -4.82
C PHE A 170 -5.92 -12.89 -6.23
N LEU A 171 -5.19 -13.30 -7.27
CA LEU A 171 -5.68 -13.21 -8.65
C LEU A 171 -6.87 -14.15 -8.87
N ALA A 172 -6.84 -15.35 -8.31
CA ALA A 172 -7.96 -16.30 -8.38
C ALA A 172 -9.21 -15.76 -7.67
N ASP A 173 -9.03 -15.08 -6.52
CA ASP A 173 -10.12 -14.46 -5.77
C ASP A 173 -10.72 -13.24 -6.50
N LEU A 174 -9.89 -12.42 -7.15
CA LEU A 174 -10.39 -11.36 -8.02
C LEU A 174 -11.18 -11.90 -9.21
N GLU A 175 -10.76 -13.04 -9.78
CA GLU A 175 -11.48 -13.69 -10.87
C GLU A 175 -12.86 -14.20 -10.39
N GLU A 176 -12.94 -14.82 -9.21
CA GLU A 176 -14.20 -15.28 -8.62
C GLU A 176 -15.20 -14.12 -8.40
N HIS A 177 -14.68 -12.90 -8.21
CA HIS A 177 -15.49 -11.69 -7.98
C HIS A 177 -15.65 -10.79 -9.22
N ASP A 178 -15.27 -11.24 -10.42
CA ASP A 178 -15.31 -10.46 -11.67
C ASP A 178 -14.50 -9.13 -11.60
N ALA A 179 -13.48 -9.06 -10.74
CA ALA A 179 -12.69 -7.86 -10.45
C ALA A 179 -11.26 -7.89 -11.04
N SER A 180 -10.91 -8.90 -11.84
CA SER A 180 -9.55 -9.13 -12.37
C SER A 180 -8.99 -7.95 -13.18
N ASP A 181 -9.84 -7.18 -13.86
CA ASP A 181 -9.44 -6.05 -14.70
C ASP A 181 -9.31 -4.74 -13.93
N GLU A 182 -9.72 -4.71 -12.66
CA GLU A 182 -9.81 -3.48 -11.87
C GLU A 182 -8.53 -3.19 -11.08
N ILE A 183 -7.72 -4.22 -10.79
CA ILE A 183 -6.54 -4.11 -9.94
C ILE A 183 -5.26 -4.42 -10.71
N VAL A 184 -4.25 -3.59 -10.45
CA VAL A 184 -2.86 -3.81 -10.86
C VAL A 184 -1.98 -3.80 -9.62
N ILE A 185 -1.11 -4.80 -9.51
CA ILE A 185 -0.15 -4.92 -8.42
C ILE A 185 1.20 -4.39 -8.88
N LEU A 186 1.82 -3.53 -8.09
CA LEU A 186 3.24 -3.22 -8.18
C LEU A 186 3.96 -3.88 -7.00
N VAL A 187 4.82 -4.85 -7.29
CA VAL A 187 5.76 -5.42 -6.32
C VAL A 187 7.09 -4.69 -6.47
N PHE A 188 7.58 -4.11 -5.38
CA PHE A 188 8.82 -3.35 -5.35
C PHE A 188 9.54 -3.52 -4.00
N SER A 189 10.82 -3.17 -3.98
CA SER A 189 11.62 -3.09 -2.76
C SER A 189 12.17 -1.67 -2.58
N GLU A 190 12.38 -1.26 -1.32
CA GLU A 190 13.00 0.02 -0.95
C GLU A 190 14.51 0.03 -1.13
N PHE A 191 15.13 -1.13 -1.31
CA PHE A 191 16.56 -1.27 -1.59
C PHE A 191 16.82 -2.26 -2.74
N GLY A 192 17.95 -2.09 -3.40
CA GLY A 192 18.53 -3.05 -4.33
C GLY A 192 19.65 -3.87 -3.69
N ARG A 193 20.29 -4.73 -4.46
CA ARG A 193 21.44 -5.53 -4.03
C ARG A 193 22.66 -5.24 -4.89
N ARG A 194 23.85 -5.37 -4.30
CA ARG A 194 25.10 -5.36 -5.04
C ARG A 194 25.23 -6.60 -5.90
N MET A 195 25.94 -6.46 -7.00
CA MET A 195 26.33 -7.60 -7.85
C MET A 195 27.47 -8.41 -7.21
N LYS A 196 28.28 -7.77 -6.37
CA LYS A 196 29.40 -8.38 -5.68
C LYS A 196 28.93 -9.12 -4.43
N ASP A 197 29.31 -10.38 -4.34
CA ASP A 197 29.14 -11.22 -3.15
C ASP A 197 30.03 -10.73 -2.00
N ASN A 198 29.50 -10.72 -0.76
CA ASN A 198 30.23 -10.32 0.44
C ASN A 198 30.86 -11.49 1.19
N GLY A 199 30.79 -12.72 0.62
CA GLY A 199 31.32 -13.96 1.19
C GLY A 199 30.27 -14.85 1.87
N SER A 200 29.06 -14.33 2.09
CA SER A 200 27.95 -15.10 2.69
C SER A 200 26.56 -14.69 2.15
N GLY A 201 26.52 -13.68 1.32
CA GLY A 201 25.33 -13.09 0.72
C GLY A 201 25.67 -11.83 -0.03
N THR A 202 24.79 -10.84 -0.02
CA THR A 202 24.98 -9.56 -0.69
C THR A 202 24.63 -8.38 0.21
N ASP A 203 25.31 -7.25 0.01
CA ASP A 203 24.95 -6.00 0.67
C ASP A 203 23.91 -5.22 -0.16
N HIS A 204 23.31 -4.19 0.44
CA HIS A 204 22.43 -3.29 -0.29
C HIS A 204 23.18 -2.58 -1.42
N GLY A 205 22.51 -2.40 -2.55
CA GLY A 205 23.06 -1.80 -3.74
C GLY A 205 22.04 -0.93 -4.47
N SER A 206 22.45 -0.42 -5.63
CA SER A 206 21.75 0.62 -6.37
C SER A 206 20.63 0.12 -7.29
N GLY A 207 20.52 -1.17 -7.56
CA GLY A 207 19.56 -1.72 -8.52
C GLY A 207 18.81 -2.93 -8.01
N GLY A 208 17.61 -3.11 -8.52
CA GLY A 208 16.74 -4.24 -8.20
C GLY A 208 15.66 -4.42 -9.25
N GLY A 209 14.87 -5.49 -9.12
CA GLY A 209 13.72 -5.75 -9.96
C GLY A 209 12.41 -5.25 -9.35
N ALA A 210 11.41 -5.02 -10.22
CA ALA A 210 10.04 -4.79 -9.84
C ALA A 210 9.11 -5.61 -10.72
N PHE A 211 7.88 -5.91 -10.24
CA PHE A 211 6.89 -6.63 -11.03
C PHE A 211 5.62 -5.81 -11.13
N ILE A 212 5.08 -5.67 -12.35
CA ILE A 212 3.74 -5.17 -12.60
C ILE A 212 2.88 -6.37 -12.96
N ILE A 213 1.84 -6.64 -12.18
CA ILE A 213 1.01 -7.84 -12.29
C ILE A 213 -0.46 -7.45 -12.38
N GLY A 214 -1.19 -8.04 -13.31
CA GLY A 214 -2.63 -7.82 -13.47
C GLY A 214 -3.14 -8.38 -14.79
N ASN A 215 -4.43 -8.59 -14.87
CA ASN A 215 -5.05 -9.19 -16.08
C ASN A 215 -4.89 -8.30 -17.32
N ARG A 216 -4.83 -6.97 -17.14
CA ARG A 216 -4.62 -5.99 -18.22
C ARG A 216 -3.16 -5.78 -18.60
N VAL A 217 -2.22 -6.49 -17.97
CA VAL A 217 -0.79 -6.36 -18.22
C VAL A 217 -0.33 -7.38 -19.25
N ASN A 218 0.38 -6.93 -20.27
CA ASN A 218 1.09 -7.82 -21.18
C ASN A 218 2.32 -8.38 -20.48
N GLY A 219 2.45 -9.70 -20.43
CA GLY A 219 3.64 -10.35 -19.86
C GLY A 219 4.88 -10.09 -20.71
N GLY A 220 6.02 -9.92 -20.07
CA GLY A 220 7.29 -9.71 -20.72
C GLY A 220 8.33 -9.01 -19.83
N LEU A 221 9.53 -8.90 -20.33
CA LEU A 221 10.58 -8.09 -19.72
C LEU A 221 10.51 -6.69 -20.33
N TYR A 222 10.36 -5.69 -19.47
CA TYR A 222 10.35 -4.28 -19.83
C TYR A 222 11.64 -3.64 -19.32
N SER A 223 12.38 -2.98 -20.20
CA SER A 223 13.75 -2.49 -20.00
C SER A 223 14.83 -3.55 -20.30
N GLU A 224 16.06 -3.08 -20.42
CA GLU A 224 17.20 -3.95 -20.66
C GLU A 224 17.63 -4.66 -19.37
N TYR A 225 18.08 -5.89 -19.49
CA TYR A 225 18.68 -6.59 -18.35
C TYR A 225 20.03 -5.94 -18.01
N PRO A 226 20.32 -5.65 -16.73
CA PRO A 226 21.59 -5.04 -16.34
C PRO A 226 22.78 -5.95 -16.69
N SER A 227 23.88 -5.31 -17.07
CA SER A 227 25.12 -6.06 -17.38
C SER A 227 25.66 -6.79 -16.16
N ILE A 228 26.03 -8.04 -16.37
CA ILE A 228 26.73 -8.88 -15.38
C ILE A 228 28.27 -8.76 -15.50
N ASP A 229 28.78 -7.99 -16.47
CA ASP A 229 30.21 -7.76 -16.62
C ASP A 229 30.71 -6.81 -15.49
N PRO A 230 31.67 -7.27 -14.65
CA PRO A 230 32.19 -6.45 -13.56
C PRO A 230 32.80 -5.11 -14.00
N THR A 231 33.24 -5.00 -15.26
CA THR A 231 33.80 -3.75 -15.80
C THR A 231 32.75 -2.67 -16.04
N GLU A 232 31.48 -3.05 -16.10
CA GLU A 232 30.33 -2.16 -16.29
C GLU A 232 29.59 -1.83 -14.99
N TRP A 233 30.00 -2.42 -13.87
CA TRP A 233 29.37 -2.16 -12.58
C TRP A 233 29.69 -0.76 -12.05
N LEU A 234 28.74 -0.14 -11.36
CA LEU A 234 28.96 1.12 -10.67
C LEU A 234 29.89 0.86 -9.47
N ASN A 235 30.97 1.65 -9.37
CA ASN A 235 31.96 1.55 -8.29
C ASN A 235 32.57 0.14 -8.13
N GLY A 236 32.47 -0.71 -9.14
CA GLY A 236 32.99 -2.09 -9.14
C GLY A 236 32.21 -3.08 -8.26
N GLU A 237 31.06 -2.70 -7.74
CA GLU A 237 30.24 -3.53 -6.83
C GLU A 237 28.75 -3.47 -7.13
N ASP A 238 28.24 -2.33 -7.61
CA ASP A 238 26.82 -2.06 -7.75
C ASP A 238 26.31 -2.30 -9.16
N MET A 239 25.07 -2.76 -9.26
CA MET A 239 24.35 -2.85 -10.53
C MET A 239 24.15 -1.46 -11.13
N LYS A 240 24.46 -1.30 -12.41
CA LYS A 240 24.03 -0.13 -13.17
C LYS A 240 22.59 -0.34 -13.60
N HIS A 241 21.67 0.42 -13.00
CA HIS A 241 20.27 0.35 -13.37
C HIS A 241 20.05 0.77 -14.82
N THR A 242 19.10 0.14 -15.50
CA THR A 242 18.77 0.34 -16.91
C THR A 242 17.48 1.13 -17.11
N PHE A 243 16.69 1.29 -16.06
CA PHE A 243 15.45 2.04 -16.08
C PHE A 243 15.22 2.78 -14.74
N ASP A 244 14.71 4.00 -14.81
CA ASP A 244 14.40 4.79 -13.61
C ASP A 244 13.05 4.35 -13.01
N TYR A 245 13.03 3.99 -11.74
CA TYR A 245 11.81 3.56 -11.06
C TYR A 245 10.69 4.62 -11.06
N ARG A 246 11.04 5.91 -11.21
CA ARG A 246 10.05 7.00 -11.36
C ARG A 246 9.26 6.87 -12.65
N GLY A 247 9.86 6.32 -13.70
CA GLY A 247 9.17 5.96 -14.94
C GLY A 247 8.18 4.81 -14.72
N VAL A 248 8.50 3.82 -13.87
CA VAL A 248 7.57 2.75 -13.49
C VAL A 248 6.36 3.34 -12.76
N TYR A 249 6.58 4.24 -11.79
CA TYR A 249 5.49 4.93 -11.12
C TYR A 249 4.67 5.80 -12.09
N GLY A 250 5.35 6.56 -12.98
CA GLY A 250 4.71 7.36 -14.02
C GLY A 250 3.78 6.54 -14.90
N THR A 251 4.24 5.37 -15.32
CA THR A 251 3.45 4.41 -16.11
C THR A 251 2.14 4.02 -15.41
N LEU A 252 2.20 3.64 -14.14
CA LEU A 252 1.01 3.25 -13.39
C LEU A 252 0.07 4.42 -13.12
N LEU A 253 0.63 5.59 -12.81
CA LEU A 253 -0.16 6.79 -12.55
C LEU A 253 -0.95 7.21 -13.78
N GLU A 254 -0.31 7.26 -14.95
CA GLU A 254 -0.96 7.72 -16.17
C GLU A 254 -1.82 6.63 -16.80
N GLN A 255 -1.27 5.45 -17.07
CA GLN A 255 -1.92 4.43 -17.88
C GLN A 255 -2.96 3.60 -17.12
N HIS A 256 -2.87 3.52 -15.78
CA HIS A 256 -3.84 2.79 -14.95
C HIS A 256 -4.75 3.73 -14.14
N LEU A 257 -4.20 4.75 -13.48
CA LEU A 257 -4.97 5.65 -12.62
C LEU A 257 -5.50 6.89 -13.35
N GLY A 258 -5.01 7.22 -14.56
CA GLY A 258 -5.41 8.37 -15.34
C GLY A 258 -4.96 9.72 -14.74
N LEU A 259 -3.84 9.72 -13.99
CA LEU A 259 -3.28 10.89 -13.33
C LEU A 259 -2.07 11.41 -14.08
N ASP A 260 -1.86 12.74 -14.10
CA ASP A 260 -0.59 13.31 -14.53
C ASP A 260 0.53 12.95 -13.53
N PRO A 261 1.57 12.23 -13.96
CA PRO A 261 2.62 11.81 -13.06
C PRO A 261 3.63 12.90 -12.70
N SER A 262 3.74 13.97 -13.50
CA SER A 262 4.85 14.94 -13.46
C SER A 262 5.06 15.57 -12.08
N GLU A 263 4.00 16.02 -11.42
CA GLU A 263 4.03 16.63 -10.09
C GLU A 263 4.24 15.59 -8.98
N ILE A 264 3.83 14.34 -9.23
CA ILE A 264 3.93 13.25 -8.25
C ILE A 264 5.37 12.73 -8.20
N VAL A 265 5.96 12.41 -9.37
CA VAL A 265 7.31 11.85 -9.48
C VAL A 265 8.39 12.93 -9.62
N LEU A 266 8.00 14.22 -9.63
CA LEU A 266 8.88 15.39 -9.70
C LEU A 266 9.71 15.44 -10.99
N GLY A 267 9.07 15.24 -12.13
CA GLY A 267 9.69 15.36 -13.45
C GLY A 267 9.02 14.46 -14.49
N ASN A 268 9.57 14.51 -15.70
CA ASN A 268 9.16 13.65 -16.80
C ASN A 268 10.18 12.53 -16.96
N PHE A 269 9.72 11.31 -16.86
CA PHE A 269 10.53 10.10 -17.00
C PHE A 269 9.99 9.24 -18.12
N GLU A 270 10.88 8.48 -18.77
CA GLU A 270 10.47 7.48 -19.73
C GLU A 270 9.48 6.50 -19.08
N GLN A 271 8.40 6.20 -19.78
CA GLN A 271 7.39 5.27 -19.31
C GLN A 271 7.47 3.94 -20.06
N LEU A 272 7.05 2.89 -19.39
CA LEU A 272 6.83 1.57 -19.98
C LEU A 272 5.48 1.54 -20.70
N SER A 273 5.24 0.50 -21.50
CA SER A 273 3.95 0.26 -22.18
C SER A 273 3.45 -1.15 -21.87
N PRO A 274 3.19 -1.48 -20.59
CA PRO A 274 2.83 -2.83 -20.21
C PRO A 274 1.33 -3.14 -20.39
N PHE A 275 0.48 -2.13 -20.57
CA PHE A 275 -0.97 -2.33 -20.61
C PHE A 275 -1.48 -2.67 -22.02
N LYS A 276 -2.53 -3.51 -22.05
CA LYS A 276 -3.28 -3.91 -23.25
C LYS A 276 -4.12 -2.76 -23.78
#